data_1d29548afb89c352fa649496c86296d5
#
_entry.id   1d29548afb89c352fa649496c86296d5
#
_cell.length_a   1.000
_cell.length_b   1.000
_cell.length_c   1.000
_cell.angle_alpha   90.00
_cell.angle_beta   90.00
_cell.angle_gamma   90.00
#
_symmetry.space_group_name_H-M   'P 1'
#
loop_
_entity.id
_entity.type
_entity.pdbx_description
1 polymer ?
#
loop_
_entity_poly.entity_id
_entity_poly.type
_entity_poly.pdbx_seq_one_letter_code
_entity_poly.pdbx_strand_id
1 'polypeptide(L)'
;WGYHQSMGLGYFEYFQFCEDIGAEPLPVLAAGVPCQNSACHGDLRGGQQGGIPMSEMGAYIQDILDLIEWANGDAKKTKWGKVRAEAGHPKPFNLKYIGIGNEDLITDIFEERFTMIFNAIKEKYPEMVVVGTVGPFNEGTDYVEGWKLADKLGVPMVDEHYYQTPGWFLNNQDFYDKYDRSKKTKVYLGEYATHIPGRKANIETALT
;
A
#
# COMPACT_ATOMS: atom_id res chain seq x y z
N TRP A 1 -0.47 -21.32 5.20
CA TRP A 1 0.76 -20.76 5.76
C TRP A 1 1.34 -21.56 6.93
N GLY A 2 0.63 -22.56 7.48
CA GLY A 2 1.12 -23.42 8.55
C GLY A 2 1.26 -22.75 9.92
N TYR A 3 0.60 -21.62 10.15
CA TYR A 3 0.55 -20.96 11.45
C TYR A 3 -0.89 -20.62 11.84
N HIS A 4 -1.10 -20.36 13.14
CA HIS A 4 -2.39 -19.97 13.69
C HIS A 4 -2.50 -18.44 13.80
N GLN A 5 -3.66 -17.90 13.42
CA GLN A 5 -4.03 -16.51 13.68
C GLN A 5 -5.27 -16.46 14.57
N SER A 6 -5.24 -15.63 15.61
CA SER A 6 -6.37 -15.45 16.52
C SER A 6 -7.49 -14.59 15.92
N MET A 7 -7.20 -13.84 14.84
CA MET A 7 -8.08 -12.79 14.28
C MET A 7 -8.48 -11.70 15.28
N GLY A 8 -7.71 -11.55 16.37
CA GLY A 8 -7.96 -10.58 17.42
C GLY A 8 -7.44 -9.18 17.15
N LEU A 9 -6.78 -8.95 16.00
CA LEU A 9 -6.27 -7.66 15.56
C LEU A 9 -6.82 -7.37 14.15
N GLY A 10 -7.67 -6.36 14.04
CA GLY A 10 -8.21 -5.85 12.79
C GLY A 10 -7.91 -4.36 12.61
N TYR A 11 -8.54 -3.70 11.64
CA TYR A 11 -8.33 -2.26 11.41
C TYR A 11 -8.74 -1.41 12.62
N PHE A 12 -9.73 -1.83 13.39
CA PHE A 12 -10.17 -1.09 14.56
C PHE A 12 -9.05 -0.99 15.59
N GLU A 13 -8.48 -2.12 16.01
CA GLU A 13 -7.38 -2.20 16.98
C GLU A 13 -6.11 -1.55 16.40
N TYR A 14 -5.84 -1.73 15.11
CA TYR A 14 -4.71 -1.11 14.45
C TYR A 14 -4.79 0.42 14.46
N PHE A 15 -5.95 1.00 14.16
CA PHE A 15 -6.13 2.44 14.17
C PHE A 15 -6.11 3.02 15.58
N GLN A 16 -6.69 2.30 16.56
CA GLN A 16 -6.55 2.67 17.98
C GLN A 16 -5.08 2.66 18.42
N PHE A 17 -4.33 1.64 18.03
CA PHE A 17 -2.89 1.58 18.34
C PHE A 17 -2.14 2.78 17.74
N CYS A 18 -2.45 3.17 16.52
CA CYS A 18 -1.87 4.38 15.93
C CYS A 18 -2.20 5.64 16.73
N GLU A 19 -3.46 5.79 17.19
CA GLU A 19 -3.83 6.91 18.07
C GLU A 19 -3.05 6.88 19.39
N ASP A 20 -2.91 5.73 20.02
CA ASP A 20 -2.22 5.57 21.31
C ASP A 20 -0.75 5.98 21.25
N ILE A 21 -0.07 5.70 20.12
CA ILE A 21 1.34 6.06 19.92
C ILE A 21 1.53 7.40 19.20
N GLY A 22 0.45 8.08 18.80
CA GLY A 22 0.50 9.36 18.07
C GLY A 22 0.98 9.21 16.63
N ALA A 23 0.75 8.06 15.99
CA ALA A 23 1.09 7.78 14.60
C ALA A 23 -0.13 7.92 13.68
N GLU A 24 0.13 8.27 12.41
CA GLU A 24 -0.90 8.25 11.36
C GLU A 24 -1.04 6.82 10.82
N PRO A 25 -2.26 6.27 10.73
CA PRO A 25 -2.45 4.96 10.14
C PRO A 25 -2.28 4.99 8.61
N LEU A 26 -1.66 3.94 8.06
CA LEU A 26 -1.54 3.70 6.63
C LEU A 26 -1.94 2.24 6.34
N PRO A 27 -3.24 1.94 6.18
CA PRO A 27 -3.66 0.63 5.72
C PRO A 27 -3.24 0.43 4.26
N VAL A 28 -2.64 -0.71 3.95
CA VAL A 28 -2.26 -1.10 2.59
C VAL A 28 -3.21 -2.19 2.11
N LEU A 29 -3.88 -1.93 1.00
CA LEU A 29 -4.89 -2.80 0.40
C LEU A 29 -4.41 -3.30 -0.96
N ALA A 30 -4.83 -4.51 -1.34
CA ALA A 30 -4.51 -5.04 -2.65
C ALA A 30 -5.09 -4.17 -3.77
N ALA A 31 -4.38 -4.05 -4.88
CA ALA A 31 -4.86 -3.35 -6.08
C ALA A 31 -5.80 -4.21 -6.96
N GLY A 32 -6.46 -5.21 -6.37
CA GLY A 32 -7.29 -6.17 -7.09
C GLY A 32 -6.50 -7.28 -7.77
N VAL A 33 -5.19 -7.38 -7.49
CA VAL A 33 -4.29 -8.45 -7.94
C VAL A 33 -3.50 -8.98 -6.74
N PRO A 34 -2.97 -10.22 -6.80
CA PRO A 34 -2.12 -10.74 -5.73
C PRO A 34 -0.74 -10.08 -5.75
N CYS A 35 -0.15 -9.88 -4.58
CA CYS A 35 1.21 -9.37 -4.39
C CYS A 35 2.21 -10.11 -5.30
N GLN A 36 3.07 -9.38 -6.01
CA GLN A 36 4.02 -9.92 -7.00
C GLN A 36 3.36 -10.81 -8.06
N ASN A 37 2.04 -10.73 -8.21
CA ASN A 37 1.25 -11.63 -9.07
C ASN A 37 1.59 -13.12 -8.84
N SER A 38 1.94 -13.49 -7.62
CA SER A 38 2.39 -14.84 -7.32
C SER A 38 1.22 -15.82 -7.33
N ALA A 39 1.43 -16.94 -8.01
CA ALA A 39 0.57 -18.11 -7.88
C ALA A 39 0.80 -18.74 -6.50
N CYS A 40 -0.22 -18.73 -5.63
CA CYS A 40 -0.14 -19.42 -4.36
C CYS A 40 -0.35 -20.92 -4.55
N HIS A 41 0.63 -21.73 -4.12
CA HIS A 41 0.49 -23.19 -3.96
C HIS A 41 -0.01 -23.97 -5.19
N GLY A 42 0.45 -23.60 -6.38
CA GLY A 42 0.10 -24.31 -7.62
C GLY A 42 -1.29 -23.99 -8.18
N ASP A 43 -1.98 -23.02 -7.63
CA ASP A 43 -3.17 -22.44 -8.26
C ASP A 43 -2.74 -21.58 -9.45
N LEU A 44 -2.93 -22.11 -10.65
CA LEU A 44 -2.58 -21.41 -11.90
C LEU A 44 -3.43 -20.16 -12.17
N ARG A 45 -4.43 -19.89 -11.34
CA ARG A 45 -5.23 -18.66 -11.38
C ARG A 45 -4.53 -17.49 -10.70
N GLY A 46 -3.46 -17.75 -9.96
CA GLY A 46 -2.53 -16.71 -9.51
C GLY A 46 -1.64 -16.23 -10.65
N GLY A 47 -0.81 -15.28 -10.38
CA GLY A 47 0.08 -14.65 -11.36
C GLY A 47 -0.59 -13.50 -12.11
N GLN A 48 0.04 -13.00 -13.15
CA GLN A 48 -0.38 -11.80 -13.89
C GLN A 48 -1.79 -11.85 -14.45
N GLN A 49 -2.30 -13.06 -14.68
CA GLN A 49 -3.68 -13.30 -15.12
C GLN A 49 -4.66 -13.45 -13.95
N GLY A 50 -4.15 -13.58 -12.73
CA GLY A 50 -4.92 -13.63 -11.50
C GLY A 50 -5.32 -12.23 -11.06
N GLY A 51 -6.50 -12.12 -10.53
CA GLY A 51 -7.02 -10.88 -10.00
C GLY A 51 -8.51 -11.02 -9.76
N ILE A 52 -9.08 -10.05 -9.10
CA ILE A 52 -10.52 -9.97 -8.90
C ILE A 52 -11.18 -9.89 -10.28
N PRO A 53 -12.20 -10.73 -10.59
CA PRO A 53 -12.96 -10.61 -11.82
C PRO A 53 -13.48 -9.18 -12.01
N MET A 54 -13.47 -8.66 -13.23
CA MET A 54 -13.91 -7.29 -13.50
C MET A 54 -15.38 -7.06 -13.07
N SER A 55 -16.22 -8.11 -13.10
CA SER A 55 -17.60 -8.07 -12.59
C SER A 55 -17.69 -7.83 -11.08
N GLU A 56 -16.62 -8.09 -10.32
CA GLU A 56 -16.55 -7.95 -8.87
C GLU A 56 -15.78 -6.69 -8.43
N MET A 57 -15.07 -6.03 -9.35
CA MET A 57 -14.27 -4.83 -9.04
C MET A 57 -15.11 -3.70 -8.45
N GLY A 58 -16.35 -3.54 -8.90
CA GLY A 58 -17.27 -2.52 -8.33
C GLY A 58 -17.56 -2.75 -6.84
N ALA A 59 -17.80 -4.00 -6.44
CA ALA A 59 -18.00 -4.36 -5.04
C ALA A 59 -16.72 -4.18 -4.21
N TYR A 60 -15.58 -4.61 -4.74
CA TYR A 60 -14.29 -4.45 -4.09
C TYR A 60 -13.92 -2.95 -3.88
N ILE A 61 -14.15 -2.12 -4.88
CA ILE A 61 -13.95 -0.67 -4.75
C ILE A 61 -14.88 -0.10 -3.67
N GLN A 62 -16.13 -0.55 -3.62
CA GLN A 62 -17.06 -0.10 -2.59
C GLN A 62 -16.56 -0.48 -1.18
N ASP A 63 -15.98 -1.66 -0.98
CA ASP A 63 -15.41 -2.06 0.30
C ASP A 63 -14.25 -1.13 0.72
N ILE A 64 -13.41 -0.70 -0.22
CA ILE A 64 -12.35 0.29 0.02
C ILE A 64 -12.95 1.64 0.45
N LEU A 65 -13.95 2.11 -0.27
CA LEU A 65 -14.63 3.36 0.07
C LEU A 65 -15.37 3.27 1.42
N ASP A 66 -15.91 2.11 1.74
CA ASP A 66 -16.57 1.84 3.02
C ASP A 66 -15.57 1.83 4.19
N LEU A 67 -14.34 1.33 3.99
CA LEU A 67 -13.28 1.45 4.98
C LEU A 67 -12.93 2.91 5.27
N ILE A 68 -12.83 3.75 4.24
CA ILE A 68 -12.57 5.18 4.42
C ILE A 68 -13.74 5.86 5.16
N GLU A 69 -14.98 5.56 4.77
CA GLU A 69 -16.15 6.07 5.48
C GLU A 69 -16.20 5.58 6.93
N TRP A 70 -15.85 4.31 7.16
CA TRP A 70 -15.79 3.77 8.52
C TRP A 70 -14.72 4.51 9.36
N ALA A 71 -13.55 4.78 8.81
CA ALA A 71 -12.51 5.50 9.50
C ALA A 71 -12.87 6.98 9.77
N ASN A 72 -13.43 7.68 8.80
CA ASN A 72 -13.56 9.14 8.81
C ASN A 72 -15.02 9.65 8.88
N GLY A 73 -16.00 8.79 8.60
CA GLY A 73 -17.41 9.19 8.50
C GLY A 73 -17.99 9.73 9.80
N ASP A 74 -18.92 10.66 9.68
CA ASP A 74 -19.67 11.21 10.81
C ASP A 74 -20.53 10.13 11.48
N ALA A 75 -20.36 9.96 12.80
CA ALA A 75 -21.03 8.93 13.59
C ALA A 75 -22.57 9.03 13.62
N LYS A 76 -23.14 10.16 13.22
CA LYS A 76 -24.59 10.36 13.19
C LYS A 76 -25.18 10.35 11.79
N LYS A 77 -24.35 10.63 10.77
CA LYS A 77 -24.82 10.88 9.39
C LYS A 77 -24.47 9.75 8.43
N THR A 78 -23.35 9.07 8.62
CA THR A 78 -22.89 8.04 7.70
C THR A 78 -23.16 6.63 8.24
N LYS A 79 -23.34 5.67 7.34
CA LYS A 79 -23.58 4.26 7.70
C LYS A 79 -22.43 3.71 8.53
N TRP A 80 -21.24 3.81 8.01
CA TRP A 80 -20.07 3.18 8.61
C TRP A 80 -19.50 3.98 9.78
N GLY A 81 -19.69 5.30 9.80
CA GLY A 81 -19.40 6.11 10.97
C GLY A 81 -20.24 5.72 12.19
N LYS A 82 -21.52 5.35 11.98
CA LYS A 82 -22.40 4.79 13.04
C LYS A 82 -21.86 3.46 13.56
N VAL A 83 -21.48 2.55 12.67
CA VAL A 83 -20.89 1.24 13.04
C VAL A 83 -19.63 1.42 13.88
N ARG A 84 -18.73 2.33 13.49
CA ARG A 84 -17.55 2.66 14.29
C ARG A 84 -17.95 3.18 15.71
N ALA A 85 -18.92 4.07 15.76
CA ALA A 85 -19.38 4.63 17.05
C ALA A 85 -20.00 3.58 17.96
N GLU A 86 -20.80 2.65 17.41
CA GLU A 86 -21.38 1.52 18.12
C GLU A 86 -20.32 0.55 18.63
N ALA A 87 -19.20 0.43 17.94
CA ALA A 87 -18.02 -0.32 18.38
C ALA A 87 -17.22 0.40 19.50
N GLY A 88 -17.66 1.59 19.94
CA GLY A 88 -17.04 2.32 21.04
C GLY A 88 -16.15 3.50 20.65
N HIS A 89 -16.00 3.79 19.35
CA HIS A 89 -15.15 4.88 18.86
C HIS A 89 -15.96 5.91 18.05
N PRO A 90 -16.67 6.85 18.70
CA PRO A 90 -17.54 7.81 18.00
C PRO A 90 -16.77 8.89 17.21
N LYS A 91 -15.52 9.20 17.60
CA LYS A 91 -14.69 10.15 16.86
C LYS A 91 -14.11 9.51 15.60
N PRO A 92 -13.90 10.28 14.50
CA PRO A 92 -13.18 9.76 13.35
C PRO A 92 -11.71 9.50 13.69
N PHE A 93 -11.10 8.50 13.04
CA PHE A 93 -9.67 8.22 13.12
C PHE A 93 -8.82 9.22 12.32
N ASN A 94 -9.45 10.04 11.49
CA ASN A 94 -8.78 11.01 10.62
C ASN A 94 -7.76 10.36 9.67
N LEU A 95 -8.12 9.20 9.11
CA LEU A 95 -7.31 8.49 8.12
C LEU A 95 -6.97 9.44 6.95
N LYS A 96 -5.68 9.65 6.72
CA LYS A 96 -5.15 10.54 5.67
C LYS A 96 -4.51 9.78 4.53
N TYR A 97 -3.97 8.61 4.80
CA TYR A 97 -3.17 7.81 3.88
C TYR A 97 -3.81 6.45 3.66
N ILE A 98 -3.77 5.99 2.41
CA ILE A 98 -4.19 4.64 2.05
C ILE A 98 -3.25 4.09 0.98
N GLY A 99 -2.62 2.94 1.25
CA GLY A 99 -1.79 2.23 0.30
C GLY A 99 -2.65 1.37 -0.62
N ILE A 100 -2.37 1.38 -1.90
CA ILE A 100 -3.03 0.54 -2.91
C ILE A 100 -1.97 -0.24 -3.68
N GLY A 101 -2.04 -1.56 -3.55
CA GLY A 101 -1.05 -2.49 -4.07
C GLY A 101 0.13 -2.70 -3.12
N ASN A 102 0.81 -3.83 -3.28
CA ASN A 102 2.04 -4.17 -2.58
C ASN A 102 2.92 -5.03 -3.46
N GLU A 103 4.06 -4.48 -3.89
CA GLU A 103 5.03 -5.20 -4.74
C GLU A 103 4.42 -5.81 -6.02
N ASP A 104 3.37 -5.23 -6.54
CA ASP A 104 2.71 -5.75 -7.73
C ASP A 104 3.59 -5.59 -8.95
N LEU A 105 3.56 -6.57 -9.84
CA LEU A 105 4.10 -6.42 -11.18
C LEU A 105 3.18 -5.49 -11.97
N ILE A 106 3.77 -4.51 -12.64
CA ILE A 106 3.02 -3.44 -13.33
C ILE A 106 2.60 -3.95 -14.71
N THR A 107 1.53 -4.74 -14.71
CA THR A 107 0.91 -5.30 -15.91
C THR A 107 -0.31 -4.49 -16.33
N ASP A 108 -0.82 -4.72 -17.54
CA ASP A 108 -2.07 -4.10 -18.00
C ASP A 108 -3.25 -4.38 -17.04
N ILE A 109 -3.27 -5.58 -16.45
CA ILE A 109 -4.30 -5.99 -15.48
C ILE A 109 -4.18 -5.19 -14.18
N PHE A 110 -2.96 -4.99 -13.69
CA PHE A 110 -2.72 -4.13 -12.53
C PHE A 110 -3.10 -2.67 -12.86
N GLU A 111 -2.60 -2.13 -13.96
CA GLU A 111 -2.85 -0.73 -14.34
C GLU A 111 -4.36 -0.43 -14.42
N GLU A 112 -5.14 -1.33 -15.04
CA GLU A 112 -6.59 -1.17 -15.15
C GLU A 112 -7.25 -1.11 -13.78
N ARG A 113 -6.98 -2.07 -12.89
CA ARG A 113 -7.60 -2.16 -11.56
C ARG A 113 -7.14 -1.05 -10.62
N PHE A 114 -5.85 -0.77 -10.61
CA PHE A 114 -5.30 0.34 -9.82
C PHE A 114 -5.94 1.68 -10.24
N THR A 115 -6.06 1.91 -11.54
CA THR A 115 -6.67 3.15 -12.08
C THR A 115 -8.14 3.28 -11.65
N MET A 116 -8.91 2.19 -11.68
CA MET A 116 -10.30 2.19 -11.21
C MET A 116 -10.41 2.56 -9.74
N ILE A 117 -9.59 1.91 -8.88
CA ILE A 117 -9.56 2.17 -7.44
C ILE A 117 -9.14 3.62 -7.16
N PHE A 118 -8.02 4.04 -7.76
CA PHE A 118 -7.48 5.40 -7.59
C PHE A 118 -8.51 6.47 -7.94
N ASN A 119 -9.15 6.34 -9.10
CA ASN A 119 -10.15 7.31 -9.54
C ASN A 119 -11.36 7.35 -8.60
N ALA A 120 -11.87 6.20 -8.16
CA ALA A 120 -12.99 6.13 -7.24
C ALA A 120 -12.66 6.78 -5.87
N ILE A 121 -11.48 6.56 -5.34
CA ILE A 121 -11.02 7.22 -4.12
C ILE A 121 -10.92 8.72 -4.33
N LYS A 122 -10.31 9.18 -5.41
CA LYS A 122 -10.12 10.61 -5.68
C LYS A 122 -11.43 11.33 -5.99
N GLU A 123 -12.41 10.67 -6.56
CA GLU A 123 -13.74 11.22 -6.79
C GLU A 123 -14.49 11.45 -5.47
N LYS A 124 -14.50 10.45 -4.57
CA LYS A 124 -15.28 10.50 -3.33
C LYS A 124 -14.53 11.17 -2.17
N TYR A 125 -13.22 11.04 -2.12
CA TYR A 125 -12.34 11.53 -1.05
C TYR A 125 -11.10 12.22 -1.65
N PRO A 126 -11.26 13.40 -2.29
CA PRO A 126 -10.18 14.09 -2.98
C PRO A 126 -8.98 14.45 -2.08
N GLU A 127 -9.21 14.57 -0.78
CA GLU A 127 -8.18 14.84 0.23
C GLU A 127 -7.33 13.62 0.58
N MET A 128 -7.80 12.39 0.29
CA MET A 128 -7.08 11.17 0.63
C MET A 128 -5.77 11.09 -0.15
N VAL A 129 -4.69 10.84 0.57
CA VAL A 129 -3.37 10.57 -0.01
C VAL A 129 -3.25 9.09 -0.34
N VAL A 130 -3.38 8.76 -1.61
CA VAL A 130 -3.14 7.40 -2.09
C VAL A 130 -1.62 7.19 -2.23
N VAL A 131 -1.13 6.10 -1.63
CA VAL A 131 0.25 5.61 -1.79
C VAL A 131 0.19 4.40 -2.74
N GLY A 132 0.73 4.56 -3.95
CA GLY A 132 0.70 3.51 -4.98
C GLY A 132 2.00 2.72 -5.03
N THR A 133 1.91 1.40 -5.17
CA THR A 133 3.12 0.59 -5.40
C THR A 133 3.78 0.91 -6.74
N VAL A 134 5.11 0.84 -6.80
CA VAL A 134 5.89 0.92 -8.05
C VAL A 134 6.69 -0.36 -8.31
N GLY A 135 6.16 -1.49 -7.86
CA GLY A 135 6.76 -2.80 -8.05
C GLY A 135 7.57 -3.29 -6.85
N PRO A 136 8.16 -4.49 -6.96
CA PRO A 136 8.83 -5.15 -5.84
C PRO A 136 10.28 -4.69 -5.60
N PHE A 137 10.84 -3.88 -6.52
CA PHE A 137 12.24 -3.47 -6.48
C PHE A 137 12.40 -1.98 -6.81
N ASN A 138 13.54 -1.42 -6.41
CA ASN A 138 13.90 -0.02 -6.68
C ASN A 138 14.57 0.18 -8.06
N GLU A 139 14.44 -0.78 -8.94
CA GLU A 139 14.95 -0.76 -10.32
C GLU A 139 14.21 -1.79 -11.19
N GLY A 140 14.43 -1.74 -12.49
CA GLY A 140 13.84 -2.68 -13.45
C GLY A 140 12.56 -2.16 -14.08
N THR A 141 11.90 -3.06 -14.83
CA THR A 141 10.75 -2.68 -15.68
C THR A 141 9.56 -2.24 -14.83
N ASP A 142 9.21 -2.98 -13.77
CA ASP A 142 8.06 -2.66 -12.94
C ASP A 142 8.24 -1.30 -12.24
N TYR A 143 9.45 -1.01 -11.76
CA TYR A 143 9.77 0.30 -11.19
C TYR A 143 9.56 1.44 -12.20
N VAL A 144 10.07 1.28 -13.41
CA VAL A 144 9.94 2.29 -14.48
C VAL A 144 8.48 2.49 -14.88
N GLU A 145 7.74 1.41 -15.12
CA GLU A 145 6.34 1.47 -15.54
C GLU A 145 5.43 1.94 -14.38
N GLY A 146 5.72 1.55 -13.14
CA GLY A 146 5.01 2.04 -11.95
C GLY A 146 5.14 3.56 -11.78
N TRP A 147 6.34 4.10 -11.95
CA TRP A 147 6.56 5.55 -11.94
C TRP A 147 5.84 6.27 -13.10
N LYS A 148 5.84 5.68 -14.31
CA LYS A 148 5.07 6.25 -15.44
C LYS A 148 3.58 6.27 -15.15
N LEU A 149 3.04 5.20 -14.56
CA LEU A 149 1.64 5.14 -14.17
C LEU A 149 1.32 6.19 -13.11
N ALA A 150 2.18 6.32 -12.10
CA ALA A 150 2.02 7.34 -11.05
C ALA A 150 2.01 8.76 -11.64
N ASP A 151 2.93 9.06 -12.53
CA ASP A 151 2.98 10.35 -13.23
C ASP A 151 1.72 10.59 -14.08
N LYS A 152 1.29 9.57 -14.83
CA LYS A 152 0.09 9.62 -15.70
C LYS A 152 -1.18 9.94 -14.92
N LEU A 153 -1.34 9.33 -13.74
CA LEU A 153 -2.53 9.48 -12.90
C LEU A 153 -2.42 10.64 -11.91
N GLY A 154 -1.22 11.18 -11.70
CA GLY A 154 -0.98 12.19 -10.67
C GLY A 154 -1.06 11.60 -9.26
N VAL A 155 -0.56 10.38 -9.06
CA VAL A 155 -0.51 9.73 -7.75
C VAL A 155 0.36 10.57 -6.81
N PRO A 156 -0.15 10.96 -5.63
CA PRO A 156 0.57 11.90 -4.77
C PRO A 156 1.80 11.30 -4.07
N MET A 157 1.83 9.98 -3.90
CA MET A 157 2.93 9.28 -3.24
C MET A 157 3.08 7.88 -3.79
N VAL A 158 4.32 7.41 -3.96
CA VAL A 158 4.65 6.04 -4.37
C VAL A 158 5.38 5.32 -3.27
N ASP A 159 5.15 4.00 -3.20
CA ASP A 159 5.80 3.09 -2.27
C ASP A 159 6.95 2.37 -2.99
N GLU A 160 8.16 2.59 -2.51
CA GLU A 160 9.37 1.95 -3.01
C GLU A 160 9.94 0.97 -1.99
N HIS A 161 10.43 -0.17 -2.46
CA HIS A 161 11.00 -1.22 -1.63
C HIS A 161 12.46 -1.48 -1.98
N TYR A 162 13.33 -1.50 -0.96
CA TYR A 162 14.78 -1.65 -1.11
C TYR A 162 15.29 -2.85 -0.32
N TYR A 163 15.51 -3.95 -1.00
CA TYR A 163 16.14 -5.15 -0.45
C TYR A 163 17.53 -5.30 -1.06
N GLN A 164 18.52 -4.62 -0.47
CA GLN A 164 19.87 -4.48 -1.02
C GLN A 164 20.94 -4.94 -0.03
N THR A 165 22.19 -5.06 -0.50
CA THR A 165 23.31 -5.36 0.37
C THR A 165 23.73 -4.13 1.20
N PRO A 166 24.39 -4.28 2.37
CA PRO A 166 24.94 -3.14 3.11
C PRO A 166 25.86 -2.26 2.27
N GLY A 167 26.68 -2.88 1.42
CA GLY A 167 27.55 -2.14 0.49
C GLY A 167 26.77 -1.26 -0.48
N TRP A 168 25.58 -1.70 -0.89
CA TRP A 168 24.71 -0.86 -1.73
C TRP A 168 24.27 0.39 -0.97
N PHE A 169 23.76 0.26 0.25
CA PHE A 169 23.34 1.40 1.07
C PHE A 169 24.50 2.37 1.33
N LEU A 170 25.68 1.85 1.68
CA LEU A 170 26.85 2.69 1.92
C LEU A 170 27.28 3.49 0.69
N ASN A 171 27.15 2.91 -0.51
CA ASN A 171 27.58 3.54 -1.76
C ASN A 171 26.46 4.34 -2.47
N ASN A 172 25.24 4.36 -1.94
CA ASN A 172 24.10 5.04 -2.55
C ASN A 172 23.39 5.98 -1.56
N GLN A 173 24.13 6.60 -0.63
CA GLN A 173 23.59 7.56 0.34
C GLN A 173 22.96 8.80 -0.36
N ASP A 174 23.38 9.08 -1.59
CA ASP A 174 22.87 10.14 -2.45
C ASP A 174 21.77 9.67 -3.42
N PHE A 175 21.20 8.48 -3.20
CA PHE A 175 20.24 7.85 -4.13
C PHE A 175 19.09 8.78 -4.49
N TYR A 176 18.50 9.45 -3.49
CA TYR A 176 17.39 10.37 -3.69
C TYR A 176 17.77 11.72 -4.31
N ASP A 177 19.05 12.05 -4.42
CA ASP A 177 19.49 13.29 -5.06
C ASP A 177 19.27 13.26 -6.58
N LYS A 178 19.10 12.06 -7.14
CA LYS A 178 18.82 11.84 -8.56
C LYS A 178 17.34 12.02 -8.93
N TYR A 179 16.46 12.12 -7.93
CA TYR A 179 15.03 12.29 -8.16
C TYR A 179 14.71 13.70 -8.67
N ASP A 180 13.81 13.78 -9.65
CA ASP A 180 13.32 15.03 -10.17
C ASP A 180 12.48 15.77 -9.12
N ARG A 181 13.06 16.79 -8.53
CA ARG A 181 12.43 17.61 -7.49
C ARG A 181 11.27 18.47 -7.99
N SER A 182 11.08 18.59 -9.30
CA SER A 182 9.92 19.28 -9.89
C SER A 182 8.65 18.45 -9.84
N LYS A 183 8.75 17.13 -9.70
CA LYS A 183 7.60 16.24 -9.55
C LYS A 183 6.88 16.45 -8.22
N LYS A 184 5.55 16.38 -8.27
CA LYS A 184 4.71 16.50 -7.08
C LYS A 184 4.63 15.19 -6.30
N THR A 185 4.81 14.05 -6.97
CA THR A 185 4.80 12.72 -6.37
C THR A 185 5.92 12.59 -5.35
N LYS A 186 5.58 12.18 -4.14
CA LYS A 186 6.53 11.90 -3.05
C LYS A 186 6.90 10.43 -3.03
N VAL A 187 8.05 10.12 -2.46
CA VAL A 187 8.47 8.74 -2.18
C VAL A 187 8.18 8.41 -0.73
N TYR A 188 7.57 7.27 -0.52
CA TYR A 188 7.45 6.57 0.74
C TYR A 188 8.31 5.29 0.63
N LEU A 189 9.25 5.10 1.53
CA LEU A 189 10.03 3.89 1.63
C LEU A 189 9.31 2.95 2.60
N GLY A 190 8.42 2.11 2.07
CA GLY A 190 7.55 1.25 2.88
C GLY A 190 8.24 0.02 3.42
N GLU A 191 9.17 -0.54 2.62
CA GLU A 191 9.94 -1.71 3.03
C GLU A 191 11.40 -1.56 2.66
N TYR A 192 12.28 -1.91 3.58
CA TYR A 192 13.70 -2.01 3.30
C TYR A 192 14.37 -3.02 4.21
N ALA A 193 15.34 -3.70 3.68
CA ALA A 193 16.22 -4.55 4.46
C ALA A 193 17.55 -4.73 3.75
N THR A 194 18.56 -5.07 4.53
CA THR A 194 19.84 -5.51 3.97
C THR A 194 19.92 -7.02 4.04
N HIS A 195 20.38 -7.64 2.95
CA HIS A 195 20.55 -9.08 2.85
C HIS A 195 22.02 -9.45 2.77
N ILE A 196 22.55 -10.02 3.87
CA ILE A 196 23.84 -10.72 3.85
C ILE A 196 23.61 -12.14 4.35
N PRO A 197 24.17 -13.17 3.68
CA PRO A 197 24.17 -14.52 4.20
C PRO A 197 24.96 -14.61 5.53
N GLY A 198 24.29 -15.02 6.61
CA GLY A 198 24.93 -15.29 7.90
C GLY A 198 24.63 -14.27 9.01
N ARG A 199 24.61 -14.78 10.25
CA ARG A 199 24.16 -14.01 11.44
C ARG A 199 25.10 -12.87 11.86
N LYS A 200 26.38 -12.92 11.48
CA LYS A 200 27.37 -11.88 11.86
C LYS A 200 27.15 -10.56 11.12
N ALA A 201 26.41 -10.59 10.04
CA ALA A 201 26.12 -9.42 9.21
C ALA A 201 24.99 -8.54 9.74
N ASN A 202 24.20 -8.99 10.71
CA ASN A 202 23.01 -8.28 11.18
C ASN A 202 23.31 -6.93 11.85
N ILE A 203 24.46 -6.79 12.51
CA ILE A 203 24.85 -5.51 13.13
C ILE A 203 25.23 -4.50 12.05
N GLU A 204 26.01 -4.92 11.06
CA GLU A 204 26.40 -4.06 9.93
C GLU A 204 25.16 -3.59 9.18
N THR A 205 24.19 -4.50 8.95
CA THR A 205 22.93 -4.15 8.28
C THR A 205 22.05 -3.19 9.08
N ALA A 206 22.14 -3.23 10.40
CA ALA A 206 21.34 -2.34 11.25
C ALA A 206 21.96 -0.93 11.39
N LEU A 207 23.24 -0.77 11.03
CA LEU A 207 23.99 0.47 11.14
C LEU A 207 24.15 1.21 9.79
N THR A 208 23.76 0.56 8.70
CA THR A 208 23.83 1.13 7.34
C THR A 208 22.47 1.63 6.87
#